data_8e02bf62eeb3aa1931f2d86cc058e4c7
#
_entry.id   8e02bf62eeb3aa1931f2d86cc058e4c7
#
_cell.length_a   1.000
_cell.length_b   1.000
_cell.length_c   1.000
_cell.angle_alpha   90.00
_cell.angle_beta   90.00
_cell.angle_gamma   90.00
#
_symmetry.space_group_name_H-M   'P 1'
#
loop_
_entity.id
_entity.type
_entity.pdbx_description
1 polymer ?
#
loop_
_entity_poly.entity_id
_entity_poly.type
_entity_poly.pdbx_seq_one_letter_code
_entity_poly.pdbx_strand_id
1 'polypeptide(L)'
;ALASDLIWRELDRCNKPIVASLSDTAASGGYYIAVGADEIVAAPGTLTGSIGVVGGKIAIGDALDRYGIHTDVVSRGRNAGWLSSQQPFKASEKDAFRATMEDIYRLFTSKVAQGRQLDREHLDTLAEGRVFTGRMAQAAGLVDMLGTLEDAVLRAGQLAKIPDPVAAERLLLPKPRGLFDEFLGVSGIHQPYPYEAQTSEAIAMRIFALFGQSGVNDALVT
;
A
#
# COMPACT_ATOMS: atom_id res chain seq x y z
N ALA A 1 0.40 2.55 -5.57
CA ALA A 1 0.18 3.97 -5.87
C ALA A 1 -1.24 4.23 -6.39
N LEU A 2 -1.67 3.61 -7.50
CA LEU A 2 -2.98 3.92 -8.10
C LEU A 2 -4.15 3.70 -7.12
N ALA A 3 -4.23 2.54 -6.46
CA ALA A 3 -5.31 2.26 -5.52
C ALA A 3 -5.36 3.28 -4.37
N SER A 4 -4.20 3.64 -3.83
CA SER A 4 -4.12 4.65 -2.75
C SER A 4 -4.57 6.03 -3.22
N ASP A 5 -4.22 6.43 -4.46
CA ASP A 5 -4.64 7.70 -5.03
C ASP A 5 -6.15 7.73 -5.30
N LEU A 6 -6.73 6.64 -5.79
CA LEU A 6 -8.18 6.53 -5.99
C LEU A 6 -8.95 6.67 -4.67
N ILE A 7 -8.51 5.99 -3.61
CA ILE A 7 -9.13 6.08 -2.29
C ILE A 7 -8.95 7.50 -1.73
N TRP A 8 -7.72 8.05 -1.81
CA TRP A 8 -7.45 9.43 -1.38
C TRP A 8 -8.38 10.43 -2.05
N ARG A 9 -8.62 10.31 -3.36
CA ARG A 9 -9.52 11.20 -4.12
C ARG A 9 -10.97 11.15 -3.64
N GLU A 10 -11.43 9.97 -3.22
CA GLU A 10 -12.79 9.84 -2.69
C GLU A 10 -12.89 10.46 -1.29
N LEU A 11 -11.83 10.36 -0.46
CA LEU A 11 -11.76 11.07 0.81
C LEU A 11 -11.75 12.59 0.61
N ASP A 12 -10.93 13.10 -0.30
CA ASP A 12 -10.81 14.52 -0.63
C ASP A 12 -12.14 15.14 -1.14
N ARG A 13 -12.99 14.33 -1.78
CA ARG A 13 -14.33 14.72 -2.23
C ARG A 13 -15.40 14.66 -1.15
N CYS A 14 -15.11 14.02 -0.03
CA CYS A 14 -16.07 13.84 1.05
C CYS A 14 -16.27 15.17 1.79
N ASN A 15 -17.52 15.61 1.87
CA ASN A 15 -17.89 16.84 2.58
C ASN A 15 -18.18 16.62 4.08
N LYS A 16 -17.81 15.45 4.62
CA LYS A 16 -17.98 15.12 6.04
C LYS A 16 -16.64 15.03 6.70
N PRO A 17 -16.53 15.35 7.99
CA PRO A 17 -15.30 15.17 8.73
C PRO A 17 -14.82 13.73 8.70
N ILE A 18 -13.54 13.54 8.42
CA ILE A 18 -12.89 12.25 8.33
C ILE A 18 -11.74 12.20 9.33
N VAL A 19 -11.71 11.18 10.17
CA VAL A 19 -10.58 10.89 11.05
C VAL A 19 -9.97 9.55 10.65
N ALA A 20 -8.70 9.54 10.28
CA ALA A 20 -7.98 8.31 10.02
C ALA A 20 -7.45 7.73 11.32
N SER A 21 -7.78 6.47 11.62
CA SER A 21 -7.22 5.73 12.73
C SER A 21 -6.19 4.73 12.23
N LEU A 22 -4.93 4.92 12.61
CA LEU A 22 -3.84 4.04 12.23
C LEU A 22 -3.67 2.96 13.31
N SER A 23 -3.77 1.69 12.89
CA SER A 23 -3.52 0.53 13.75
C SER A 23 -2.02 0.23 13.83
N ASP A 24 -1.61 -1.02 13.62
CA ASP A 24 -0.21 -1.46 13.75
C ASP A 24 0.69 -0.84 12.68
N THR A 25 0.22 -0.80 11.44
CA THR A 25 1.00 -0.28 10.31
C THR A 25 0.11 0.47 9.32
N ALA A 26 0.46 1.72 9.06
CA ALA A 26 -0.12 2.54 7.99
C ALA A 26 1.00 3.37 7.35
N ALA A 27 1.82 2.72 6.55
CA ALA A 27 2.99 3.31 5.89
C ALA A 27 2.81 3.35 4.37
N SER A 28 3.60 4.17 3.68
CA SER A 28 3.60 4.28 2.22
C SER A 28 2.17 4.52 1.67
N GLY A 29 1.61 3.59 0.90
CA GLY A 29 0.24 3.69 0.38
C GLY A 29 -0.84 3.84 1.45
N GLY A 30 -0.65 3.27 2.65
CA GLY A 30 -1.55 3.46 3.80
C GLY A 30 -1.49 4.88 4.34
N TYR A 31 -0.29 5.45 4.46
CA TYR A 31 -0.13 6.84 4.86
C TYR A 31 -0.62 7.80 3.77
N TYR A 32 -0.43 7.45 2.48
CA TYR A 32 -1.00 8.21 1.35
C TYR A 32 -2.53 8.37 1.47
N ILE A 33 -3.23 7.30 1.87
CA ILE A 33 -4.68 7.35 2.10
C ILE A 33 -4.97 8.22 3.33
N ALA A 34 -4.25 8.02 4.43
CA ALA A 34 -4.49 8.70 5.69
C ALA A 34 -4.38 10.24 5.59
N VAL A 35 -3.47 10.75 4.75
CA VAL A 35 -3.33 12.21 4.56
C VAL A 35 -4.52 12.87 3.82
N GLY A 36 -5.49 12.09 3.36
CA GLY A 36 -6.77 12.58 2.86
C GLY A 36 -7.81 12.85 3.96
N ALA A 37 -7.51 12.50 5.21
CA ALA A 37 -8.36 12.78 6.36
C ALA A 37 -8.07 14.16 6.97
N ASP A 38 -9.07 14.72 7.67
CA ASP A 38 -8.93 15.99 8.39
C ASP A 38 -8.00 15.84 9.60
N GLU A 39 -8.05 14.67 10.26
CA GLU A 39 -7.15 14.35 11.37
C GLU A 39 -6.70 12.88 11.31
N ILE A 40 -5.49 12.64 11.82
CA ILE A 40 -4.86 11.32 11.87
C ILE A 40 -4.56 10.97 13.33
N VAL A 41 -5.11 9.85 13.79
CA VAL A 41 -4.87 9.28 15.13
C VAL A 41 -4.05 8.00 14.97
N ALA A 42 -3.00 7.83 15.75
CA ALA A 42 -2.15 6.65 15.73
C ALA A 42 -1.83 6.14 17.13
N ALA A 43 -1.66 4.84 17.31
CA ALA A 43 -1.08 4.33 18.54
C ALA A 43 0.41 4.72 18.63
N PRO A 44 1.00 4.86 19.84
CA PRO A 44 2.40 5.28 19.99
C PRO A 44 3.42 4.43 19.24
N GLY A 45 3.12 3.12 19.07
CA GLY A 45 3.98 2.14 18.39
C GLY A 45 3.63 1.90 16.92
N THR A 46 2.59 2.53 16.38
CA THR A 46 2.21 2.39 14.96
C THR A 46 3.39 2.67 14.05
N LEU A 47 3.63 1.82 13.07
CA LEU A 47 4.60 2.10 12.01
C LEU A 47 3.92 2.89 10.88
N THR A 48 4.45 4.08 10.58
CA THR A 48 3.84 4.99 9.60
C THR A 48 4.90 5.77 8.81
N GLY A 49 4.47 6.74 8.00
CA GLY A 49 5.35 7.48 7.10
C GLY A 49 5.70 6.66 5.87
N SER A 50 6.98 6.31 5.69
CA SER A 50 7.49 5.68 4.47
C SER A 50 7.04 6.44 3.21
N ILE A 51 7.22 7.79 3.28
CA ILE A 51 6.86 8.69 2.18
C ILE A 51 7.93 8.57 1.11
N GLY A 52 7.73 7.61 0.22
CA GLY A 52 8.71 7.26 -0.79
C GLY A 52 8.13 6.35 -1.86
N VAL A 53 8.94 6.08 -2.86
CA VAL A 53 8.60 5.15 -3.95
C VAL A 53 9.77 4.22 -4.18
N VAL A 54 9.48 2.94 -4.23
CA VAL A 54 10.43 1.91 -4.60
C VAL A 54 9.84 1.07 -5.73
N GLY A 55 10.65 0.71 -6.68
CA GLY A 55 10.22 -0.12 -7.78
C GLY A 55 11.38 -0.79 -8.49
N GLY A 56 11.08 -1.89 -9.18
CA GLY A 56 12.06 -2.66 -9.92
C GLY A 56 11.42 -3.84 -10.61
N LYS A 57 12.22 -4.61 -11.33
CA LYS A 57 11.81 -5.91 -11.86
C LYS A 57 12.92 -6.95 -11.66
N ILE A 58 12.52 -8.19 -11.55
CA ILE A 58 13.44 -9.32 -11.56
C ILE A 58 13.46 -9.88 -12.99
N ALA A 59 14.64 -9.95 -13.59
CA ALA A 59 14.83 -10.58 -14.90
C ALA A 59 15.27 -12.03 -14.70
N ILE A 60 14.46 -12.97 -15.18
CA ILE A 60 14.68 -14.42 -15.00
C ILE A 60 14.92 -15.16 -16.33
N GLY A 61 14.90 -14.46 -17.47
CA GLY A 61 15.04 -15.07 -18.79
C GLY A 61 16.30 -15.92 -18.92
N ASP A 62 17.46 -15.37 -18.57
CA ASP A 62 18.74 -16.10 -18.62
C ASP A 62 18.75 -17.37 -17.73
N ALA A 63 18.03 -17.34 -16.63
CA ALA A 63 17.88 -18.51 -15.75
C ALA A 63 17.01 -19.58 -16.42
N LEU A 64 15.90 -19.20 -17.05
CA LEU A 64 15.01 -20.11 -17.74
C LEU A 64 15.71 -20.76 -18.96
N ASP A 65 16.50 -19.99 -19.70
CA ASP A 65 17.26 -20.47 -20.84
C ASP A 65 18.22 -21.61 -20.46
N ARG A 66 18.83 -21.57 -19.26
CA ARG A 66 19.70 -22.66 -18.76
C ARG A 66 18.95 -23.96 -18.55
N TYR A 67 17.65 -23.91 -18.36
CA TYR A 67 16.78 -25.09 -18.23
C TYR A 67 16.06 -25.44 -19.53
N GLY A 68 16.45 -24.83 -20.66
CA GLY A 68 15.86 -25.08 -21.96
C GLY A 68 14.46 -24.47 -22.14
N ILE A 69 14.07 -23.54 -21.28
CA ILE A 69 12.79 -22.83 -21.40
C ILE A 69 13.05 -21.49 -22.09
N HIS A 70 12.69 -21.43 -23.36
CA HIS A 70 12.86 -20.24 -24.18
C HIS A 70 11.54 -19.47 -24.29
N THR A 71 11.60 -18.16 -24.15
CA THR A 71 10.42 -17.29 -24.23
C THR A 71 10.67 -16.17 -25.22
N ASP A 72 9.80 -16.06 -26.23
CA ASP A 72 9.80 -14.95 -27.15
C ASP A 72 8.85 -13.85 -26.69
N VAL A 73 9.33 -12.62 -26.61
CA VAL A 73 8.54 -11.45 -26.25
C VAL A 73 8.20 -10.65 -27.50
N VAL A 74 6.94 -10.72 -27.92
CA VAL A 74 6.42 -9.89 -29.01
C VAL A 74 5.92 -8.58 -28.41
N SER A 75 6.57 -7.47 -28.75
CA SER A 75 6.23 -6.16 -28.25
C SER A 75 6.26 -5.10 -29.33
N ARG A 76 5.38 -4.09 -29.25
CA ARG A 76 5.34 -2.97 -30.18
C ARG A 76 5.48 -1.65 -29.40
N GLY A 77 6.49 -0.89 -29.77
CA GLY A 77 6.86 0.37 -29.11
C GLY A 77 8.19 0.25 -28.37
N ARG A 78 8.88 1.40 -28.24
CA ARG A 78 10.27 1.47 -27.72
C ARG A 78 10.41 0.85 -26.32
N ASN A 79 9.45 1.09 -25.44
CA ASN A 79 9.47 0.66 -24.04
C ASN A 79 8.34 -0.31 -23.69
N ALA A 80 7.71 -0.97 -24.67
CA ALA A 80 6.55 -1.83 -24.45
C ALA A 80 6.87 -3.06 -23.57
N GLY A 81 8.12 -3.52 -23.56
CA GLY A 81 8.59 -4.64 -22.75
C GLY A 81 9.16 -4.27 -21.37
N TRP A 82 9.04 -3.03 -20.93
CA TRP A 82 9.75 -2.56 -19.74
C TRP A 82 9.42 -3.30 -18.44
N LEU A 83 8.22 -3.84 -18.30
CA LEU A 83 7.82 -4.66 -17.14
C LEU A 83 7.99 -6.17 -17.36
N SER A 84 8.46 -6.60 -18.55
CA SER A 84 8.71 -8.01 -18.81
C SER A 84 9.81 -8.55 -17.90
N SER A 85 9.58 -9.70 -17.28
CA SER A 85 10.56 -10.41 -16.46
C SER A 85 11.58 -11.21 -17.30
N GLN A 86 11.48 -11.21 -18.63
CA GLN A 86 12.37 -11.99 -19.50
C GLN A 86 13.74 -11.35 -19.68
N GLN A 87 13.83 -10.04 -19.69
CA GLN A 87 15.06 -9.31 -19.95
C GLN A 87 15.30 -8.19 -18.92
N PRO A 88 16.56 -7.86 -18.63
CA PRO A 88 16.89 -6.65 -17.90
C PRO A 88 16.35 -5.37 -18.57
N PHE A 89 16.29 -4.27 -17.84
CA PHE A 89 15.94 -2.98 -18.44
C PHE A 89 16.93 -2.56 -19.51
N LYS A 90 16.43 -2.19 -20.68
CA LYS A 90 17.16 -1.40 -21.66
C LYS A 90 17.38 0.03 -21.13
N ALA A 91 18.33 0.77 -21.66
CA ALA A 91 18.62 2.13 -21.22
C ALA A 91 17.37 3.03 -21.27
N SER A 92 16.64 3.05 -22.38
CA SER A 92 15.41 3.84 -22.53
C SER A 92 14.27 3.39 -21.60
N GLU A 93 14.20 2.11 -21.28
CA GLU A 93 13.21 1.56 -20.34
C GLU A 93 13.54 1.97 -18.91
N LYS A 94 14.84 1.98 -18.55
CA LYS A 94 15.32 2.43 -17.25
C LYS A 94 15.03 3.93 -17.03
N ASP A 95 15.23 4.75 -18.07
CA ASP A 95 14.93 6.18 -18.00
C ASP A 95 13.42 6.43 -17.86
N ALA A 96 12.59 5.74 -18.63
CA ALA A 96 11.14 5.83 -18.54
C ALA A 96 10.62 5.34 -17.17
N PHE A 97 11.22 4.26 -16.64
CA PHE A 97 10.87 3.75 -15.31
C PHE A 97 11.22 4.76 -14.21
N ARG A 98 12.44 5.35 -14.27
CA ARG A 98 12.87 6.39 -13.34
C ARG A 98 11.93 7.58 -13.37
N ALA A 99 11.61 8.11 -14.55
CA ALA A 99 10.68 9.24 -14.69
C ALA A 99 9.30 8.93 -14.07
N THR A 100 8.80 7.71 -14.27
CA THR A 100 7.55 7.27 -13.63
C THR A 100 7.65 7.24 -12.10
N MET A 101 8.76 6.76 -11.55
CA MET A 101 8.97 6.75 -10.09
C MET A 101 9.06 8.16 -9.54
N GLU A 102 9.73 9.08 -10.22
CA GLU A 102 9.83 10.49 -9.86
C GLU A 102 8.45 11.18 -9.89
N ASP A 103 7.61 10.87 -10.88
CA ASP A 103 6.24 11.40 -10.96
C ASP A 103 5.37 10.91 -9.79
N ILE A 104 5.44 9.62 -9.47
CA ILE A 104 4.72 9.04 -8.32
C ILE A 104 5.21 9.66 -7.01
N TYR A 105 6.52 9.84 -6.86
CA TYR A 105 7.10 10.47 -5.67
C TYR A 105 6.64 11.92 -5.51
N ARG A 106 6.68 12.71 -6.59
CA ARG A 106 6.17 14.10 -6.59
C ARG A 106 4.70 14.16 -6.24
N LEU A 107 3.88 13.26 -6.78
CA LEU A 107 2.47 13.19 -6.45
C LEU A 107 2.26 12.88 -4.97
N PHE A 108 2.95 11.88 -4.42
CA PHE A 108 2.82 11.52 -3.02
C PHE A 108 3.26 12.66 -2.09
N THR A 109 4.43 13.22 -2.31
CA THR A 109 4.93 14.34 -1.49
C THR A 109 4.03 15.57 -1.58
N SER A 110 3.42 15.85 -2.75
CA SER A 110 2.45 16.95 -2.86
C SER A 110 1.19 16.72 -2.03
N LYS A 111 0.69 15.48 -1.96
CA LYS A 111 -0.47 15.13 -1.14
C LYS A 111 -0.16 15.26 0.35
N VAL A 112 1.03 14.80 0.77
CA VAL A 112 1.46 14.97 2.17
C VAL A 112 1.62 16.44 2.53
N ALA A 113 2.29 17.22 1.68
CA ALA A 113 2.43 18.66 1.89
C ALA A 113 1.09 19.37 2.06
N GLN A 114 0.12 19.04 1.20
CA GLN A 114 -1.24 19.57 1.26
C GLN A 114 -1.97 19.13 2.52
N GLY A 115 -2.05 17.83 2.79
CA GLY A 115 -2.84 17.28 3.90
C GLY A 115 -2.23 17.58 5.28
N ARG A 116 -0.91 17.77 5.36
CA ARG A 116 -0.22 18.08 6.62
C ARG A 116 0.19 19.55 6.75
N GLN A 117 -0.11 20.38 5.75
CA GLN A 117 0.26 21.81 5.71
C GLN A 117 1.77 22.02 5.95
N LEU A 118 2.59 21.11 5.43
CA LEU A 118 4.05 21.16 5.54
C LEU A 118 4.65 21.88 4.33
N ASP A 119 5.65 22.72 4.58
CA ASP A 119 6.47 23.24 3.51
C ASP A 119 7.38 22.14 2.93
N ARG A 120 7.93 22.40 1.74
CA ARG A 120 8.70 21.42 1.02
C ARG A 120 10.01 21.07 1.72
N GLU A 121 10.68 22.07 2.29
CA GLU A 121 11.97 21.89 2.96
C GLU A 121 11.82 20.97 4.19
N HIS A 122 10.79 21.18 4.99
CA HIS A 122 10.48 20.32 6.14
C HIS A 122 10.09 18.91 5.68
N LEU A 123 9.22 18.82 4.65
CA LEU A 123 8.80 17.52 4.12
C LEU A 123 9.97 16.70 3.57
N ASP A 124 10.93 17.31 2.90
CA ASP A 124 12.10 16.61 2.37
C ASP A 124 12.94 15.96 3.49
N THR A 125 12.91 16.50 4.71
CA THR A 125 13.55 15.88 5.88
C THR A 125 12.81 14.64 6.40
N LEU A 126 11.52 14.53 6.12
CA LEU A 126 10.63 13.45 6.60
C LEU A 126 10.36 12.38 5.52
N ALA A 127 10.64 12.69 4.26
CA ALA A 127 10.36 11.83 3.11
C ALA A 127 11.49 10.81 2.84
N GLU A 128 11.70 10.43 1.58
CA GLU A 128 12.71 9.46 1.12
C GLU A 128 12.53 8.05 1.71
N GLY A 129 11.30 7.68 2.03
CA GLY A 129 10.97 6.36 2.55
C GLY A 129 11.27 6.15 4.03
N ARG A 130 11.57 7.20 4.79
CA ARG A 130 11.77 7.09 6.25
C ARG A 130 10.52 6.60 6.95
N VAL A 131 10.70 5.69 7.89
CA VAL A 131 9.63 5.09 8.71
C VAL A 131 9.68 5.69 10.11
N PHE A 132 8.51 5.95 10.66
CA PHE A 132 8.32 6.57 11.97
C PHE A 132 7.45 5.67 12.85
N THR A 133 7.68 5.70 14.16
CA THR A 133 6.67 5.27 15.11
C THR A 133 5.59 6.35 15.21
N GLY A 134 4.37 6.00 15.69
CA GLY A 134 3.30 6.98 15.89
C GLY A 134 3.73 8.17 16.75
N ARG A 135 4.53 7.92 17.78
CA ARG A 135 5.10 8.98 18.64
C ARG A 135 6.05 9.90 17.86
N MET A 136 6.94 9.34 17.06
CA MET A 136 7.86 10.12 16.21
C MET A 136 7.08 10.89 15.14
N ALA A 137 6.09 10.25 14.54
CA ALA A 137 5.25 10.85 13.50
C ALA A 137 4.44 12.04 14.06
N GLN A 138 3.93 11.94 15.28
CA GLN A 138 3.27 13.06 15.95
C GLN A 138 4.23 14.22 16.18
N ALA A 139 5.42 13.94 16.70
CA ALA A 139 6.44 14.97 16.92
C ALA A 139 6.89 15.65 15.61
N ALA A 140 6.81 14.94 14.48
CA ALA A 140 7.13 15.43 13.15
C ALA A 140 5.94 16.08 12.41
N GLY A 141 4.77 16.18 13.01
CA GLY A 141 3.57 16.75 12.38
C GLY A 141 2.89 15.85 11.34
N LEU A 142 3.31 14.58 11.25
CA LEU A 142 2.71 13.59 10.35
C LEU A 142 1.43 12.94 10.92
N VAL A 143 1.23 13.02 12.24
CA VAL A 143 0.07 12.51 12.97
C VAL A 143 -0.40 13.59 13.94
N ASP A 144 -1.71 13.76 14.10
CA ASP A 144 -2.28 14.80 14.94
C ASP A 144 -2.37 14.39 16.41
N MET A 145 -2.78 13.16 16.67
CA MET A 145 -3.05 12.68 18.02
C MET A 145 -2.57 11.25 18.22
N LEU A 146 -1.99 10.97 19.39
CA LEU A 146 -1.80 9.60 19.86
C LEU A 146 -3.09 9.11 20.53
N GLY A 147 -3.54 7.93 20.10
CA GLY A 147 -4.78 7.36 20.63
C GLY A 147 -5.12 6.02 19.99
N THR A 148 -6.26 5.51 20.39
CA THR A 148 -6.87 4.27 19.93
C THR A 148 -7.92 4.53 18.84
N LEU A 149 -8.52 3.47 18.30
CA LEU A 149 -9.68 3.58 17.42
C LEU A 149 -10.85 4.29 18.11
N GLU A 150 -11.03 4.05 19.40
CA GLU A 150 -12.10 4.68 20.18
C GLU A 150 -11.91 6.20 20.28
N ASP A 151 -10.67 6.63 20.51
CA ASP A 151 -10.32 8.06 20.52
C ASP A 151 -10.58 8.71 19.15
N ALA A 152 -10.26 8.00 18.07
CA ALA A 152 -10.53 8.46 16.71
C ALA A 152 -12.04 8.60 16.43
N VAL A 153 -12.86 7.64 16.89
CA VAL A 153 -14.33 7.68 16.74
C VAL A 153 -14.92 8.87 17.53
N LEU A 154 -14.48 9.06 18.77
CA LEU A 154 -14.90 10.21 19.58
C LEU A 154 -14.51 11.53 18.90
N ARG A 155 -13.29 11.58 18.35
CA ARG A 155 -12.80 12.78 17.66
C ARG A 155 -13.61 13.07 16.39
N ALA A 156 -13.95 12.06 15.61
CA ALA A 156 -14.81 12.21 14.42
C ALA A 156 -16.20 12.76 14.82
N GLY A 157 -16.79 12.24 15.89
CA GLY A 157 -18.06 12.76 16.43
C GLY A 157 -17.99 14.22 16.86
N GLN A 158 -16.88 14.64 17.50
CA GLN A 158 -16.64 16.03 17.88
C GLN A 158 -16.53 16.95 16.64
N LEU A 159 -15.74 16.55 15.65
CA LEU A 159 -15.61 17.30 14.39
C LEU A 159 -16.94 17.42 13.64
N ALA A 160 -17.74 16.35 13.67
CA ALA A 160 -19.08 16.34 13.11
C ALA A 160 -20.13 17.09 13.96
N LYS A 161 -19.73 17.65 15.11
CA LYS A 161 -20.59 18.37 16.06
C LYS A 161 -21.79 17.53 16.54
N ILE A 162 -21.58 16.23 16.72
CA ILE A 162 -22.57 15.32 17.29
C ILE A 162 -22.70 15.65 18.78
N PRO A 163 -23.93 15.91 19.29
CA PRO A 163 -24.12 16.35 20.69
C PRO A 163 -23.59 15.36 21.72
N ASP A 164 -23.74 14.06 21.46
CA ASP A 164 -23.20 12.97 22.31
C ASP A 164 -22.47 11.95 21.42
N PRO A 165 -21.16 12.15 21.17
CA PRO A 165 -20.40 11.22 20.34
C PRO A 165 -20.24 9.81 20.95
N VAL A 166 -20.39 9.69 22.29
CA VAL A 166 -20.27 8.39 22.98
C VAL A 166 -21.51 7.54 22.72
N ALA A 167 -22.70 8.14 22.75
CA ALA A 167 -23.97 7.45 22.51
C ALA A 167 -24.36 7.39 21.03
N ALA A 168 -23.57 7.95 20.13
CA ALA A 168 -23.85 7.95 18.69
C ALA A 168 -23.91 6.53 18.13
N GLU A 169 -24.92 6.26 17.30
CA GLU A 169 -25.01 5.01 16.57
C GLU A 169 -23.83 4.86 15.60
N ARG A 170 -23.19 3.68 15.62
CA ARG A 170 -22.01 3.38 14.80
C ARG A 170 -22.37 2.39 13.71
N LEU A 171 -22.16 2.76 12.48
CA LEU A 171 -22.31 1.87 11.34
C LEU A 171 -20.93 1.33 10.91
N LEU A 172 -20.73 0.03 11.06
CA LEU A 172 -19.51 -0.65 10.59
C LEU A 172 -19.64 -0.98 9.10
N LEU A 173 -18.68 -0.51 8.30
CA LEU A 173 -18.59 -0.81 6.87
C LEU A 173 -17.14 -1.20 6.50
N PRO A 174 -16.96 -2.21 5.62
CA PRO A 174 -17.97 -3.16 5.14
C PRO A 174 -18.54 -4.00 6.29
N LYS A 175 -19.76 -4.51 6.14
CA LYS A 175 -20.33 -5.38 7.17
C LYS A 175 -19.39 -6.57 7.41
N PRO A 176 -19.11 -6.94 8.68
CA PRO A 176 -18.32 -8.13 8.99
C PRO A 176 -18.91 -9.35 8.31
N ARG A 177 -18.09 -10.17 7.67
CA ARG A 177 -18.55 -11.45 7.10
C ARG A 177 -18.93 -12.39 8.23
N GLY A 178 -20.08 -13.04 8.12
CA GLY A 178 -20.45 -14.11 9.04
C GLY A 178 -19.54 -15.32 8.85
N LEU A 179 -19.31 -16.10 9.91
CA LEU A 179 -18.55 -17.36 9.84
C LEU A 179 -19.11 -18.32 8.77
N PHE A 180 -20.44 -18.25 8.51
CA PHE A 180 -21.10 -19.04 7.47
C PHE A 180 -20.76 -18.59 6.05
N ASP A 181 -20.55 -17.30 5.82
CA ASP A 181 -20.17 -16.78 4.50
C ASP A 181 -18.76 -17.23 4.10
N GLU A 182 -17.89 -17.40 5.09
CA GLU A 182 -16.52 -17.89 4.91
C GLU A 182 -16.50 -19.40 4.65
N PHE A 183 -17.38 -20.18 5.36
CA PHE A 183 -17.46 -21.64 5.25
C PHE A 183 -18.15 -22.09 3.96
N LEU A 184 -19.20 -21.40 3.51
CA LEU A 184 -19.99 -21.78 2.34
C LEU A 184 -19.39 -21.28 1.02
N GLY A 185 -18.31 -20.51 1.03
CA GLY A 185 -17.65 -20.01 -0.19
C GLY A 185 -18.61 -19.23 -1.10
N VAL A 186 -19.70 -18.68 -0.56
CA VAL A 186 -20.68 -17.88 -1.32
C VAL A 186 -20.05 -16.54 -1.64
N SER A 187 -19.13 -16.58 -2.59
CA SER A 187 -18.53 -15.42 -3.23
C SER A 187 -19.57 -14.74 -4.12
N GLY A 188 -20.44 -13.96 -3.53
CA GLY A 188 -21.17 -12.95 -4.29
C GLY A 188 -20.17 -11.93 -4.81
N ILE A 189 -19.81 -12.00 -6.07
CA ILE A 189 -19.39 -10.97 -7.06
C ILE A 189 -18.47 -9.82 -6.55
N HIS A 190 -17.86 -9.92 -5.37
CA HIS A 190 -16.75 -9.08 -4.95
C HIS A 190 -15.74 -9.97 -4.23
N GLN A 191 -14.93 -10.69 -5.03
CA GLN A 191 -13.62 -11.06 -4.50
C GLN A 191 -12.81 -9.76 -4.42
N PRO A 192 -12.47 -9.24 -3.23
CA PRO A 192 -11.27 -8.47 -3.16
C PRO A 192 -10.17 -9.42 -3.64
N TYR A 193 -9.41 -9.02 -4.64
CA TYR A 193 -8.19 -9.73 -5.02
C TYR A 193 -7.46 -10.07 -3.72
N PRO A 194 -7.20 -11.34 -3.41
CA PRO A 194 -6.50 -11.67 -2.19
C PRO A 194 -5.11 -11.04 -2.33
N TYR A 195 -4.88 -9.99 -1.55
CA TYR A 195 -3.58 -9.31 -1.48
C TYR A 195 -2.45 -10.31 -1.12
N GLU A 196 -2.80 -11.39 -0.40
CA GLU A 196 -1.91 -12.52 -0.10
C GLU A 196 -1.41 -13.27 -1.35
N ALA A 197 -2.10 -13.20 -2.48
CA ALA A 197 -1.67 -13.90 -3.70
C ALA A 197 -0.52 -13.22 -4.46
N GLN A 198 -0.08 -12.03 -4.03
CA GLN A 198 0.98 -11.27 -4.69
C GLN A 198 2.24 -11.06 -3.82
N THR A 199 2.32 -11.64 -2.64
CA THR A 199 3.57 -11.66 -1.89
C THR A 199 4.56 -12.59 -2.59
N SER A 200 5.84 -12.24 -2.58
CA SER A 200 6.91 -13.09 -3.14
C SER A 200 6.87 -14.51 -2.58
N GLU A 201 6.42 -14.70 -1.34
CA GLU A 201 6.23 -16.01 -0.71
C GLU A 201 5.05 -16.78 -1.30
N ALA A 202 3.92 -16.14 -1.60
CA ALA A 202 2.78 -16.80 -2.22
C ALA A 202 3.08 -17.22 -3.67
N ILE A 203 3.86 -16.41 -4.39
CA ILE A 203 4.37 -16.76 -5.73
C ILE A 203 5.37 -17.90 -5.63
N ALA A 204 6.31 -17.87 -4.67
CA ALA A 204 7.26 -18.94 -4.43
C ALA A 204 6.56 -20.25 -4.03
N MET A 205 5.56 -20.21 -3.15
CA MET A 205 4.76 -21.38 -2.77
C MET A 205 3.96 -21.96 -3.94
N ARG A 206 3.41 -21.13 -4.82
CA ARG A 206 2.73 -21.60 -6.04
C ARG A 206 3.71 -22.22 -7.05
N ILE A 207 4.87 -21.62 -7.24
CA ILE A 207 5.95 -22.19 -8.04
C ILE A 207 6.40 -23.53 -7.44
N PHE A 208 6.59 -23.60 -6.12
CA PHE A 208 6.96 -24.84 -5.42
C PHE A 208 5.87 -25.91 -5.51
N ALA A 209 4.60 -25.55 -5.44
CA ALA A 209 3.48 -26.49 -5.60
C ALA A 209 3.35 -27.01 -7.06
N LEU A 210 3.69 -26.21 -8.06
CA LEU A 210 3.70 -26.63 -9.47
C LEU A 210 4.86 -27.57 -9.79
N PHE A 211 6.02 -27.38 -9.17
CA PHE A 211 7.21 -28.19 -9.42
C PHE A 211 7.44 -29.30 -8.37
N GLY A 212 6.82 -29.21 -7.18
CA GLY A 212 6.97 -30.17 -6.09
C GLY A 212 6.25 -31.51 -6.28
N GLN A 213 5.40 -31.66 -7.32
CA GLN A 213 4.81 -32.95 -7.68
C GLN A 213 5.68 -33.81 -8.60
N SER A 214 6.79 -33.29 -9.06
CA SER A 214 7.77 -34.02 -9.86
C SER A 214 9.13 -34.15 -9.13
N GLY A 215 9.19 -35.00 -8.09
CA GLY A 215 10.40 -35.72 -7.72
C GLY A 215 11.63 -34.91 -7.22
N VAL A 216 11.48 -33.79 -6.49
CA VAL A 216 12.62 -33.07 -5.90
C VAL A 216 12.61 -33.21 -4.37
N ASN A 217 12.39 -34.43 -3.87
CA ASN A 217 12.46 -34.71 -2.42
C ASN A 217 13.86 -35.09 -1.91
N ASP A 218 14.91 -35.08 -2.73
CA ASP A 218 16.23 -35.59 -2.31
C ASP A 218 17.39 -34.58 -2.33
N ALA A 219 17.15 -33.29 -2.48
CA ALA A 219 18.26 -32.34 -2.65
C ALA A 219 18.38 -31.22 -1.59
N LEU A 220 17.69 -31.30 -0.46
CA LEU A 220 17.78 -30.29 0.62
C LEU A 220 17.97 -30.88 2.01
N VAL A 221 18.80 -31.93 2.16
CA VAL A 221 19.36 -32.34 3.43
C VAL A 221 20.84 -32.66 3.22
N THR A 222 21.66 -31.66 3.26
CA THR A 222 23.06 -31.64 3.78
C THR A 222 23.45 -30.19 4.02
#